data_70231def8dcbe4b11a0ca3a39aa92c5e
#
_entry.id   70231def8dcbe4b11a0ca3a39aa92c5e
#
_cell.length_a   1.000
_cell.length_b   1.000
_cell.length_c   1.000
_cell.angle_alpha   90.00
_cell.angle_beta   90.00
_cell.angle_gamma   90.00
#
_symmetry.space_group_name_H-M   'P 1'
#
loop_
_entity.id
_entity.type
_entity.pdbx_description
1 polymer ?
#
loop_
_entity_poly.entity_id
_entity_poly.type
_entity_poly.pdbx_seq_one_letter_code
_entity_poly.pdbx_strand_id
1 'polypeptide(L)'
;VQALFEKFGTYVLPGRVEDPRRAINEAQEAERIGLGAVWISERFALKEPAVLAGAVSEATSKIRINGTFYSTMRHPIVTASIANLMQAMSGERFGIMFARAVPAYMKMLGAPAITMERLADCISIMRSLWKGETVDYEGVLGKFPMLKLTDMHKGKVPPIIFTAIGPKSLEFAGTHCDGVLLHPFVSPDGVRNSTKIVRDAAEAAGRDPMSVRIYHNIIVAPDLPKDEEEAVVGGRAITYFELPGFGDMIVEINGWDKSGLDEIRAHPKIACLFLSPTQ
;
A
#
# COMPACT_ATOMS: atom_id res chain seq x y z
N VAL A 1 23.92 13.95 2.44
CA VAL A 1 23.06 13.33 3.47
C VAL A 1 21.60 13.67 3.22
N GLN A 2 21.24 14.97 3.10
CA GLN A 2 19.85 15.41 2.89
C GLN A 2 19.19 14.77 1.65
N ALA A 3 19.88 14.74 0.50
CA ALA A 3 19.38 14.10 -0.73
C ALA A 3 19.15 12.57 -0.61
N LEU A 4 19.76 11.92 0.38
CA LEU A 4 19.54 10.51 0.68
C LEU A 4 18.24 10.32 1.47
N PHE A 5 17.97 11.15 2.46
CA PHE A 5 16.77 11.07 3.29
C PHE A 5 15.47 11.26 2.49
N GLU A 6 15.49 12.07 1.42
CA GLU A 6 14.34 12.23 0.52
C GLU A 6 13.91 10.94 -0.19
N LYS A 7 14.75 9.91 -0.23
CA LYS A 7 14.42 8.59 -0.78
C LYS A 7 13.70 7.69 0.21
N PHE A 8 13.76 8.02 1.50
CA PHE A 8 13.09 7.27 2.55
C PHE A 8 11.72 7.86 2.86
N GLY A 9 10.87 7.03 3.39
CA GLY A 9 9.57 7.42 3.92
C GLY A 9 9.24 6.61 5.16
N THR A 10 8.21 7.02 5.88
CA THR A 10 7.75 6.31 7.07
C THR A 10 6.24 6.10 7.04
N TYR A 11 5.76 5.02 7.66
CA TYR A 11 4.36 4.91 8.01
C TYR A 11 4.05 5.81 9.20
N VAL A 12 2.97 6.56 9.11
CA VAL A 12 2.39 7.24 10.28
C VAL A 12 1.38 6.32 10.96
N LEU A 13 1.26 6.46 12.27
CA LEU A 13 0.41 5.61 13.13
C LEU A 13 0.67 4.10 12.91
N PRO A 14 1.91 3.60 13.04
CA PRO A 14 2.15 2.17 12.95
C PRO A 14 1.49 1.45 14.13
N GLY A 15 0.83 0.32 13.87
CA GLY A 15 0.17 -0.46 14.91
C GLY A 15 -1.21 0.06 15.35
N ARG A 16 -1.56 -0.12 16.63
CA ARG A 16 -2.82 0.37 17.23
C ARG A 16 -2.78 1.88 17.42
N VAL A 17 -3.93 2.52 17.30
CA VAL A 17 -4.06 3.98 17.38
C VAL A 17 -5.00 4.33 18.53
N GLU A 18 -4.47 5.06 19.49
CA GLU A 18 -5.24 5.66 20.58
C GLU A 18 -5.63 7.09 20.24
N ASP A 19 -4.70 7.89 19.75
CA ASP A 19 -4.93 9.27 19.28
C ASP A 19 -4.57 9.42 17.80
N PRO A 20 -5.55 9.55 16.89
CA PRO A 20 -5.27 9.70 15.46
C PRO A 20 -4.57 11.02 15.10
N ARG A 21 -4.61 12.03 15.97
CA ARG A 21 -3.90 13.32 15.74
C ARG A 21 -2.39 13.16 15.71
N ARG A 22 -1.85 12.08 16.28
CA ARG A 22 -0.43 11.75 16.19
C ARG A 22 0.08 11.64 14.75
N ALA A 23 -0.80 11.28 13.78
CA ALA A 23 -0.44 11.26 12.36
C ALA A 23 0.11 12.60 11.88
N ILE A 24 -0.45 13.71 12.38
CA ILE A 24 -0.02 15.07 12.02
C ILE A 24 1.38 15.33 12.54
N ASN A 25 1.60 15.07 13.84
CA ASN A 25 2.89 15.31 14.48
C ASN A 25 4.00 14.42 13.88
N GLU A 26 3.68 13.14 13.63
CA GLU A 26 4.61 12.19 13.01
C GLU A 26 4.96 12.61 11.56
N ALA A 27 4.01 13.13 10.80
CA ALA A 27 4.25 13.61 9.44
C ALA A 27 5.07 14.90 9.42
N GLN A 28 4.80 15.84 10.34
CA GLN A 28 5.59 17.06 10.49
C GLN A 28 7.03 16.76 10.91
N GLU A 29 7.22 15.82 11.82
CA GLU A 29 8.56 15.39 12.23
C GLU A 29 9.29 14.68 11.07
N ALA A 30 8.61 13.80 10.33
CA ALA A 30 9.18 13.18 9.14
C ALA A 30 9.63 14.22 8.10
N GLU A 31 8.83 15.26 7.86
CA GLU A 31 9.19 16.37 6.98
C GLU A 31 10.37 17.15 7.52
N ARG A 32 10.38 17.46 8.83
CA ARG A 32 11.43 18.22 9.49
C ARG A 32 12.80 17.54 9.40
N ILE A 33 12.85 16.21 9.55
CA ILE A 33 14.09 15.43 9.42
C ILE A 33 14.47 15.11 7.98
N GLY A 34 13.65 15.52 7.01
CA GLY A 34 13.94 15.45 5.57
C GLY A 34 13.52 14.15 4.88
N LEU A 35 12.61 13.35 5.46
CA LEU A 35 12.03 12.20 4.77
C LEU A 35 11.18 12.65 3.58
N GLY A 36 11.18 11.87 2.51
CA GLY A 36 10.51 12.22 1.26
C GLY A 36 9.04 11.80 1.16
N ALA A 37 8.56 10.91 2.05
CA ALA A 37 7.18 10.45 2.02
C ALA A 37 6.66 9.96 3.37
N VAL A 38 5.36 10.14 3.59
CA VAL A 38 4.59 9.42 4.61
C VAL A 38 3.59 8.47 3.98
N TRP A 39 3.31 7.38 4.68
CA TRP A 39 2.40 6.33 4.24
C TRP A 39 1.31 6.13 5.28
N ILE A 40 0.06 6.12 4.84
CA ILE A 40 -1.12 5.95 5.69
C ILE A 40 -1.81 4.66 5.28
N SER A 41 -1.78 3.64 6.15
CA SER A 41 -2.47 2.38 5.88
C SER A 41 -3.93 2.44 6.32
N GLU A 42 -4.84 1.94 5.49
CA GLU A 42 -6.26 1.81 5.87
C GLU A 42 -6.46 0.80 6.99
N ARG A 43 -7.18 1.22 8.01
CA ARG A 43 -7.74 0.37 9.07
C ARG A 43 -9.14 0.89 9.39
N PHE A 44 -10.11 0.00 9.51
CA PHE A 44 -11.51 0.38 9.79
C PHE A 44 -11.72 0.63 11.29
N ALA A 45 -11.12 1.68 11.79
CA ALA A 45 -11.29 2.22 13.13
C ALA A 45 -10.83 3.69 13.10
N LEU A 46 -9.66 4.00 13.68
CA LEU A 46 -9.11 5.36 13.75
C LEU A 46 -8.12 5.70 12.62
N LYS A 47 -8.09 4.91 11.55
CA LYS A 47 -7.19 5.09 10.40
C LYS A 47 -7.96 5.10 9.07
N GLU A 48 -8.83 6.07 8.91
CA GLU A 48 -9.42 6.35 7.60
C GLU A 48 -8.43 7.19 6.78
N PRO A 49 -7.91 6.68 5.65
CA PRO A 49 -6.76 7.29 4.99
C PRO A 49 -7.05 8.62 4.32
N ALA A 50 -8.26 8.87 3.83
CA ALA A 50 -8.60 10.13 3.17
C ALA A 50 -8.67 11.28 4.19
N VAL A 51 -9.29 11.03 5.35
CA VAL A 51 -9.38 12.03 6.43
C VAL A 51 -8.01 12.37 6.99
N LEU A 52 -7.19 11.34 7.27
CA LEU A 52 -5.85 11.55 7.78
C LEU A 52 -4.93 12.23 6.75
N ALA A 53 -5.04 11.84 5.47
CA ALA A 53 -4.26 12.48 4.41
C ALA A 53 -4.60 13.96 4.25
N GLY A 54 -5.88 14.34 4.36
CA GLY A 54 -6.31 15.73 4.36
C GLY A 54 -5.68 16.53 5.51
N ALA A 55 -5.73 15.99 6.73
CA ALA A 55 -5.14 16.65 7.89
C ALA A 55 -3.60 16.79 7.76
N VAL A 56 -2.92 15.74 7.32
CA VAL A 56 -1.46 15.75 7.07
C VAL A 56 -1.10 16.73 5.95
N SER A 57 -1.93 16.82 4.92
CA SER A 57 -1.71 17.72 3.78
C SER A 57 -1.64 19.18 4.20
N GLU A 58 -2.56 19.62 5.05
CA GLU A 58 -2.58 21.00 5.57
C GLU A 58 -1.44 21.27 6.56
N ALA A 59 -0.97 20.25 7.27
CA ALA A 59 0.06 20.40 8.28
C ALA A 59 1.50 20.29 7.75
N THR A 60 1.68 19.94 6.46
CA THR A 60 2.98 19.73 5.80
C THR A 60 3.06 20.47 4.47
N SER A 61 4.26 20.70 3.94
CA SER A 61 4.48 21.50 2.74
C SER A 61 5.25 20.81 1.60
N LYS A 62 6.05 19.80 1.90
CA LYS A 62 6.99 19.16 0.94
C LYS A 62 6.85 17.65 0.87
N ILE A 63 6.58 17.00 2.00
CA ILE A 63 6.55 15.54 2.09
C ILE A 63 5.43 14.95 1.25
N ARG A 64 5.69 13.88 0.52
CA ARG A 64 4.66 13.15 -0.22
C ARG A 64 3.78 12.37 0.73
N ILE A 65 2.51 12.25 0.39
CA ILE A 65 1.48 11.60 1.20
C ILE A 65 0.89 10.46 0.38
N ASN A 66 1.06 9.22 0.83
CA ASN A 66 0.52 8.04 0.15
C ASN A 66 -0.55 7.40 1.03
N GLY A 67 -1.79 7.43 0.57
CA GLY A 67 -2.92 6.79 1.26
C GLY A 67 -3.21 5.41 0.68
N THR A 68 -3.32 4.38 1.54
CA THR A 68 -3.70 3.02 1.14
C THR A 68 -5.20 2.84 1.20
N PHE A 69 -5.79 2.26 0.16
CA PHE A 69 -7.22 2.02 0.06
C PHE A 69 -7.53 0.58 -0.37
N TYR A 70 -8.61 0.03 0.15
CA TYR A 70 -9.19 -1.22 -0.36
C TYR A 70 -10.23 -0.88 -1.44
N SER A 71 -9.93 -1.23 -2.68
CA SER A 71 -10.73 -0.81 -3.85
C SER A 71 -12.19 -1.26 -3.80
N THR A 72 -12.49 -2.39 -3.16
CA THR A 72 -13.86 -2.92 -3.07
C THR A 72 -14.71 -2.29 -1.98
N MET A 73 -14.12 -1.47 -1.10
CA MET A 73 -14.83 -0.77 -0.02
C MET A 73 -15.38 0.58 -0.46
N ARG A 74 -15.02 1.05 -1.65
CA ARG A 74 -15.45 2.34 -2.18
C ARG A 74 -15.83 2.22 -3.66
N HIS A 75 -16.84 2.98 -4.07
CA HIS A 75 -17.14 3.13 -5.48
C HIS A 75 -15.97 3.82 -6.22
N PRO A 76 -15.61 3.42 -7.46
CA PRO A 76 -14.47 4.00 -8.18
C PRO A 76 -14.49 5.53 -8.29
N ILE A 77 -15.67 6.14 -8.50
CA ILE A 77 -15.78 7.61 -8.55
C ILE A 77 -15.44 8.28 -7.23
N VAL A 78 -15.77 7.66 -6.10
CA VAL A 78 -15.44 8.20 -4.77
C VAL A 78 -13.93 8.19 -4.58
N THR A 79 -13.27 7.10 -4.93
CA THR A 79 -11.81 6.97 -4.85
C THR A 79 -11.11 7.93 -5.81
N ALA A 80 -11.63 8.07 -7.04
CA ALA A 80 -11.11 9.02 -8.03
C ALA A 80 -11.26 10.48 -7.55
N SER A 81 -12.40 10.81 -6.94
CA SER A 81 -12.67 12.15 -6.39
C SER A 81 -11.74 12.47 -5.21
N ILE A 82 -11.57 11.53 -4.28
CA ILE A 82 -10.61 11.68 -3.15
C ILE A 82 -9.22 12.00 -3.67
N ALA A 83 -8.71 11.21 -4.61
CA ALA A 83 -7.36 11.38 -5.13
C ALA A 83 -7.20 12.70 -5.91
N ASN A 84 -8.20 13.10 -6.67
CA ASN A 84 -8.24 14.37 -7.39
C ASN A 84 -8.24 15.56 -6.44
N LEU A 85 -9.09 15.54 -5.41
CA LEU A 85 -9.14 16.59 -4.38
C LEU A 85 -7.83 16.67 -3.59
N MET A 86 -7.29 15.53 -3.20
CA MET A 86 -6.03 15.47 -2.47
C MET A 86 -4.84 15.99 -3.27
N GLN A 87 -4.82 15.79 -4.60
CA GLN A 87 -3.81 16.43 -5.46
C GLN A 87 -3.89 17.95 -5.42
N ALA A 88 -5.09 18.49 -5.51
CA ALA A 88 -5.31 19.92 -5.42
C ALA A 88 -4.90 20.49 -4.06
N MET A 89 -5.37 19.90 -2.96
CA MET A 89 -5.10 20.36 -1.60
C MET A 89 -3.62 20.23 -1.23
N SER A 90 -2.98 19.14 -1.60
CA SER A 90 -1.59 18.87 -1.23
C SER A 90 -0.55 19.59 -2.10
N GLY A 91 -0.95 20.30 -3.15
CA GLY A 91 0.01 20.82 -4.15
C GLY A 91 0.73 19.67 -4.89
N GLU A 92 -0.03 18.67 -5.35
CA GLU A 92 0.44 17.53 -6.15
C GLU A 92 1.38 16.56 -5.41
N ARG A 93 1.26 16.50 -4.09
CA ARG A 93 2.06 15.59 -3.24
C ARG A 93 1.37 14.27 -2.91
N PHE A 94 0.12 14.07 -3.33
CA PHE A 94 -0.66 12.88 -2.99
C PHE A 94 -0.42 11.73 -3.97
N GLY A 95 -0.31 10.52 -3.43
CA GLY A 95 -0.34 9.25 -4.17
C GLY A 95 -1.37 8.32 -3.58
N ILE A 96 -2.09 7.60 -4.45
CA ILE A 96 -3.04 6.58 -4.02
C ILE A 96 -2.39 5.21 -4.07
N MET A 97 -2.54 4.44 -2.99
CA MET A 97 -2.04 3.08 -2.93
C MET A 97 -3.18 2.10 -2.78
N PHE A 98 -3.16 1.04 -3.58
CA PHE A 98 -4.06 -0.09 -3.42
C PHE A 98 -3.35 -1.27 -2.76
N ALA A 99 -4.10 -1.94 -1.88
CA ALA A 99 -3.67 -3.18 -1.25
C ALA A 99 -4.74 -4.27 -1.46
N ARG A 100 -4.28 -5.52 -1.46
CA ARG A 100 -5.19 -6.67 -1.35
C ARG A 100 -5.25 -7.09 0.12
N ALA A 101 -6.44 -7.01 0.69
CA ALA A 101 -6.68 -7.61 1.98
C ALA A 101 -6.68 -9.14 1.87
N VAL A 102 -6.41 -9.82 2.98
CA VAL A 102 -6.61 -11.28 3.09
C VAL A 102 -8.09 -11.60 2.79
N PRO A 103 -8.42 -12.55 1.90
CA PRO A 103 -9.80 -12.84 1.50
C PRO A 103 -10.75 -13.13 2.68
N ALA A 104 -10.25 -13.81 3.72
CA ALA A 104 -11.00 -14.07 4.93
C ALA A 104 -11.43 -12.79 5.66
N TYR A 105 -10.56 -11.77 5.68
CA TYR A 105 -10.86 -10.48 6.28
C TYR A 105 -11.95 -9.74 5.49
N MET A 106 -11.88 -9.73 4.17
CA MET A 106 -12.94 -9.12 3.33
C MET A 106 -14.29 -9.82 3.53
N LYS A 107 -14.29 -11.16 3.61
CA LYS A 107 -15.51 -11.94 3.91
C LYS A 107 -16.10 -11.57 5.27
N MET A 108 -15.28 -11.42 6.29
CA MET A 108 -15.72 -11.00 7.64
C MET A 108 -16.37 -9.62 7.63
N LEU A 109 -15.91 -8.70 6.77
CA LEU A 109 -16.48 -7.37 6.57
C LEU A 109 -17.75 -7.37 5.68
N GLY A 110 -18.17 -8.52 5.14
CA GLY A 110 -19.25 -8.58 4.16
C GLY A 110 -18.92 -7.94 2.82
N ALA A 111 -17.63 -7.72 2.53
CA ALA A 111 -17.17 -7.05 1.32
C ALA A 111 -16.72 -8.06 0.25
N PRO A 112 -16.87 -7.73 -1.05
CA PRO A 112 -16.35 -8.56 -2.11
C PRO A 112 -14.83 -8.71 -2.05
N ALA A 113 -14.30 -9.88 -2.46
CA ALA A 113 -12.87 -10.09 -2.58
C ALA A 113 -12.24 -9.10 -3.58
N ILE A 114 -11.02 -8.64 -3.27
CA ILE A 114 -10.23 -7.79 -4.16
C ILE A 114 -9.50 -8.69 -5.16
N THR A 115 -10.11 -8.91 -6.34
CA THR A 115 -9.48 -9.61 -7.45
C THR A 115 -8.62 -8.67 -8.29
N MET A 116 -7.69 -9.22 -9.09
CA MET A 116 -6.88 -8.42 -10.01
C MET A 116 -7.75 -7.76 -11.09
N GLU A 117 -8.75 -8.46 -11.56
CA GLU A 117 -9.72 -7.94 -12.55
C GLU A 117 -10.48 -6.73 -11.98
N ARG A 118 -11.08 -6.85 -10.79
CA ARG A 118 -11.77 -5.73 -10.14
C ARG A 118 -10.85 -4.53 -9.93
N LEU A 119 -9.61 -4.78 -9.61
CA LEU A 119 -8.63 -3.73 -9.39
C LEU A 119 -8.20 -3.07 -10.71
N ALA A 120 -7.98 -3.85 -11.77
CA ALA A 120 -7.68 -3.34 -13.11
C ALA A 120 -8.80 -2.44 -13.63
N ASP A 121 -10.05 -2.87 -13.52
CA ASP A 121 -11.21 -2.09 -13.93
C ASP A 121 -11.34 -0.80 -13.09
N CYS A 122 -11.16 -0.90 -11.78
CA CYS A 122 -11.16 0.27 -10.90
C CYS A 122 -10.10 1.30 -11.32
N ILE A 123 -8.87 0.86 -11.56
CA ILE A 123 -7.77 1.73 -12.02
C ILE A 123 -8.08 2.34 -13.38
N SER A 124 -8.60 1.55 -14.32
CA SER A 124 -8.97 2.01 -15.66
C SER A 124 -10.04 3.10 -15.60
N ILE A 125 -11.13 2.85 -14.84
CA ILE A 125 -12.20 3.82 -14.62
C ILE A 125 -11.65 5.12 -14.00
N MET A 126 -10.84 5.01 -12.95
CA MET A 126 -10.25 6.19 -12.30
C MET A 126 -9.40 7.01 -13.26
N ARG A 127 -8.56 6.35 -14.08
CA ARG A 127 -7.72 7.05 -15.08
C ARG A 127 -8.54 7.74 -16.15
N SER A 128 -9.62 7.13 -16.64
CA SER A 128 -10.56 7.77 -17.57
C SER A 128 -11.26 8.97 -16.94
N LEU A 129 -11.71 8.84 -15.70
CA LEU A 129 -12.31 9.95 -14.97
C LEU A 129 -11.34 11.12 -14.80
N TRP A 130 -10.07 10.86 -14.50
CA TRP A 130 -9.05 11.93 -14.39
C TRP A 130 -8.65 12.56 -15.71
N LYS A 131 -8.96 11.94 -16.84
CA LYS A 131 -8.85 12.56 -18.17
C LYS A 131 -10.07 13.44 -18.52
N GLY A 132 -11.11 13.46 -17.66
CA GLY A 132 -12.37 14.15 -17.92
C GLY A 132 -13.35 13.38 -18.81
N GLU A 133 -13.06 12.11 -19.08
CA GLU A 133 -13.91 11.24 -19.86
C GLU A 133 -15.20 10.89 -19.10
N THR A 134 -16.28 10.69 -19.84
CA THR A 134 -17.49 10.04 -19.31
C THR A 134 -17.32 8.54 -19.47
N VAL A 135 -17.44 7.80 -18.38
CA VAL A 135 -17.26 6.35 -18.35
C VAL A 135 -18.63 5.67 -18.36
N ASP A 136 -18.88 4.87 -19.40
CA ASP A 136 -19.93 3.87 -19.44
C ASP A 136 -19.28 2.50 -19.19
N TYR A 137 -19.68 1.84 -18.10
CA TYR A 137 -19.05 0.61 -17.66
C TYR A 137 -20.09 -0.41 -17.23
N GLU A 138 -19.93 -1.64 -17.71
CA GLU A 138 -20.64 -2.82 -17.23
C GLU A 138 -19.65 -3.98 -17.07
N GLY A 139 -19.50 -4.49 -15.86
CA GLY A 139 -18.52 -5.54 -15.56
C GLY A 139 -18.52 -5.95 -14.08
N VAL A 140 -17.39 -6.48 -13.62
CA VAL A 140 -17.24 -7.05 -12.26
C VAL A 140 -17.42 -6.06 -11.11
N LEU A 141 -17.37 -4.75 -11.38
CA LEU A 141 -17.64 -3.71 -10.38
C LEU A 141 -19.10 -3.29 -10.33
N GLY A 142 -19.91 -3.70 -11.32
CA GLY A 142 -21.31 -3.33 -11.43
C GLY A 142 -21.62 -2.67 -12.79
N LYS A 143 -22.67 -1.85 -12.82
CA LYS A 143 -23.08 -1.11 -14.02
C LYS A 143 -23.12 0.39 -13.71
N PHE A 144 -22.35 1.15 -14.46
CA PHE A 144 -22.18 2.60 -14.26
C PHE A 144 -22.36 3.33 -15.60
N PRO A 145 -23.59 3.75 -15.97
CA PRO A 145 -23.88 4.22 -17.32
C PRO A 145 -23.31 5.60 -17.66
N MET A 146 -22.95 6.42 -16.69
CA MET A 146 -22.50 7.80 -16.94
C MET A 146 -21.63 8.35 -15.80
N LEU A 147 -20.53 7.67 -15.46
CA LEU A 147 -19.60 8.23 -14.46
C LEU A 147 -18.80 9.37 -15.07
N LYS A 148 -18.78 10.50 -14.39
CA LYS A 148 -17.98 11.68 -14.76
C LYS A 148 -17.59 12.49 -13.54
N LEU A 149 -16.37 13.00 -13.50
CA LEU A 149 -15.96 14.06 -12.59
C LEU A 149 -16.20 15.41 -13.29
N THR A 150 -16.90 16.32 -12.62
CA THR A 150 -17.25 17.63 -13.19
C THR A 150 -16.20 18.69 -12.90
N ASP A 151 -15.69 18.71 -11.67
CA ASP A 151 -14.68 19.67 -11.23
C ASP A 151 -13.37 18.93 -10.98
N MET A 152 -12.37 19.19 -11.82
CA MET A 152 -11.13 18.46 -11.80
C MET A 152 -9.93 19.37 -11.56
N HIS A 153 -9.00 18.86 -10.75
CA HIS A 153 -7.66 19.43 -10.69
C HIS A 153 -6.99 19.33 -12.07
N LYS A 154 -6.45 20.46 -12.55
CA LYS A 154 -5.82 20.55 -13.89
C LYS A 154 -4.32 20.22 -13.89
N GLY A 155 -3.78 19.83 -12.74
CA GLY A 155 -2.38 19.48 -12.57
C GLY A 155 -2.10 18.00 -12.80
N LYS A 156 -1.05 17.50 -12.14
CA LYS A 156 -0.62 16.11 -12.29
C LYS A 156 -1.64 15.13 -11.74
N VAL A 157 -1.84 14.06 -12.49
CA VAL A 157 -2.63 12.91 -12.06
C VAL A 157 -1.95 12.23 -10.85
N PRO A 158 -2.71 11.84 -9.81
CA PRO A 158 -2.13 11.13 -8.68
C PRO A 158 -1.52 9.79 -9.11
N PRO A 159 -0.26 9.49 -8.73
CA PRO A 159 0.31 8.18 -9.04
C PRO A 159 -0.43 7.08 -8.29
N ILE A 160 -0.62 5.96 -8.97
CA ILE A 160 -1.22 4.73 -8.41
C ILE A 160 -0.11 3.77 -8.05
N ILE A 161 -0.07 3.39 -6.77
CA ILE A 161 0.89 2.43 -6.22
C ILE A 161 0.15 1.16 -5.81
N PHE A 162 0.76 0.01 -5.98
CA PHE A 162 0.17 -1.26 -5.57
C PHE A 162 1.11 -2.03 -4.63
N THR A 163 0.56 -2.62 -3.57
CA THR A 163 1.34 -3.49 -2.68
C THR A 163 1.41 -4.90 -3.27
N ALA A 164 2.60 -5.42 -3.49
CA ALA A 164 2.80 -6.70 -4.13
C ALA A 164 3.87 -7.56 -3.45
N ILE A 165 3.73 -8.89 -3.56
CA ILE A 165 4.72 -9.84 -3.07
C ILE A 165 4.93 -11.01 -4.06
N GLY A 166 3.89 -11.67 -4.52
CA GLY A 166 4.00 -12.80 -5.43
C GLY A 166 4.05 -12.36 -6.91
N PRO A 167 4.52 -13.25 -7.82
CA PRO A 167 4.73 -12.92 -9.24
C PRO A 167 3.53 -12.26 -9.92
N LYS A 168 2.34 -12.83 -9.78
CA LYS A 168 1.11 -12.27 -10.40
C LYS A 168 0.77 -10.86 -9.93
N SER A 169 1.07 -10.52 -8.67
CA SER A 169 0.84 -9.16 -8.16
C SER A 169 1.93 -8.19 -8.60
N LEU A 170 3.15 -8.67 -8.79
CA LEU A 170 4.26 -7.89 -9.36
C LEU A 170 4.04 -7.60 -10.84
N GLU A 171 3.62 -8.59 -11.62
CA GLU A 171 3.21 -8.43 -13.03
C GLU A 171 2.07 -7.42 -13.17
N PHE A 172 1.05 -7.52 -12.31
CA PHE A 172 -0.06 -6.58 -12.27
C PHE A 172 0.43 -5.14 -12.01
N ALA A 173 1.33 -4.94 -11.04
CA ALA A 173 1.90 -3.64 -10.75
C ALA A 173 2.66 -3.07 -11.95
N GLY A 174 3.47 -3.87 -12.63
CA GLY A 174 4.18 -3.50 -13.86
C GLY A 174 3.25 -3.05 -14.97
N THR A 175 2.17 -3.79 -15.17
CA THR A 175 1.19 -3.54 -16.24
C THR A 175 0.32 -2.32 -15.95
N HIS A 176 -0.16 -2.14 -14.72
CA HIS A 176 -1.25 -1.21 -14.42
C HIS A 176 -0.89 -0.03 -13.51
N CYS A 177 0.22 -0.07 -12.77
CA CYS A 177 0.49 0.92 -11.72
C CYS A 177 1.70 1.81 -12.04
N ASP A 178 1.82 2.93 -11.33
CA ASP A 178 2.92 3.88 -11.44
C ASP A 178 4.02 3.59 -10.40
N GLY A 179 3.72 2.71 -9.46
CA GLY A 179 4.66 2.20 -8.48
C GLY A 179 4.22 0.89 -7.86
N VAL A 180 5.18 0.19 -7.27
CA VAL A 180 4.95 -1.00 -6.46
C VAL A 180 5.62 -0.84 -5.10
N LEU A 181 4.90 -1.21 -4.03
CA LEU A 181 5.46 -1.32 -2.70
C LEU A 181 5.65 -2.80 -2.35
N LEU A 182 6.90 -3.22 -2.23
CA LEU A 182 7.28 -4.56 -1.79
C LEU A 182 7.07 -4.68 -0.27
N HIS A 183 6.64 -5.85 0.16
CA HIS A 183 6.43 -6.14 1.57
C HIS A 183 7.76 -6.21 2.35
N PRO A 184 7.74 -6.07 3.70
CA PRO A 184 8.92 -6.32 4.51
C PRO A 184 9.37 -7.77 4.42
N PHE A 185 10.60 -8.04 4.87
CA PHE A 185 11.25 -9.35 4.85
C PHE A 185 11.55 -9.90 3.45
N VAL A 186 11.57 -9.03 2.44
CA VAL A 186 12.10 -9.37 1.11
C VAL A 186 13.61 -9.08 1.11
N SER A 187 14.41 -10.10 0.83
CA SER A 187 15.88 -10.00 0.78
C SER A 187 16.36 -9.15 -0.39
N PRO A 188 17.63 -8.70 -0.42
CA PRO A 188 18.17 -7.98 -1.57
C PRO A 188 18.02 -8.75 -2.91
N ASP A 189 18.15 -10.08 -2.91
CA ASP A 189 17.89 -10.91 -4.10
C ASP A 189 16.40 -10.95 -4.45
N GLY A 190 15.53 -11.09 -3.45
CA GLY A 190 14.09 -11.00 -3.64
C GLY A 190 13.65 -9.65 -4.21
N VAL A 191 14.27 -8.54 -3.78
CA VAL A 191 14.02 -7.21 -4.36
C VAL A 191 14.48 -7.15 -5.81
N ARG A 192 15.65 -7.71 -6.15
CA ARG A 192 16.14 -7.77 -7.54
C ARG A 192 15.19 -8.57 -8.43
N ASN A 193 14.76 -9.75 -7.96
CA ASN A 193 13.82 -10.61 -8.68
C ASN A 193 12.46 -9.93 -8.86
N SER A 194 11.92 -9.34 -7.80
CA SER A 194 10.66 -8.58 -7.86
C SER A 194 10.75 -7.42 -8.84
N THR A 195 11.85 -6.68 -8.81
CA THR A 195 12.10 -5.56 -9.73
C THR A 195 12.13 -6.04 -11.18
N LYS A 196 12.78 -7.16 -11.44
CA LYS A 196 12.83 -7.74 -12.79
C LYS A 196 11.42 -8.08 -13.29
N ILE A 197 10.61 -8.78 -12.50
CA ILE A 197 9.23 -9.14 -12.87
C ILE A 197 8.40 -7.88 -13.20
N VAL A 198 8.49 -6.85 -12.37
CA VAL A 198 7.77 -5.58 -12.61
C VAL A 198 8.21 -4.90 -13.90
N ARG A 199 9.52 -4.89 -14.18
CA ARG A 199 10.08 -4.27 -15.39
C ARG A 199 9.68 -5.02 -16.65
N ASP A 200 9.82 -6.35 -16.64
CA ASP A 200 9.43 -7.21 -17.76
C ASP A 200 7.93 -7.06 -18.09
N ALA A 201 7.07 -7.00 -17.05
CA ALA A 201 5.63 -6.81 -17.24
C ALA A 201 5.28 -5.41 -17.77
N ALA A 202 5.98 -4.37 -17.35
CA ALA A 202 5.81 -3.02 -17.89
C ALA A 202 6.19 -2.97 -19.38
N GLU A 203 7.32 -3.56 -19.75
CA GLU A 203 7.78 -3.64 -21.13
C GLU A 203 6.80 -4.43 -22.00
N ALA A 204 6.35 -5.60 -21.55
CA ALA A 204 5.35 -6.42 -22.22
C ALA A 204 4.01 -5.68 -22.44
N ALA A 205 3.68 -4.75 -21.56
CA ALA A 205 2.51 -3.87 -21.67
C ALA A 205 2.75 -2.62 -22.52
N GLY A 206 3.90 -2.50 -23.19
CA GLY A 206 4.28 -1.34 -24.03
C GLY A 206 4.59 -0.07 -23.21
N ARG A 207 4.92 -0.21 -21.92
CA ARG A 207 5.28 0.89 -21.04
C ARG A 207 6.80 0.98 -20.87
N ASP A 208 7.30 2.18 -20.61
CA ASP A 208 8.69 2.32 -20.16
C ASP A 208 8.89 1.54 -18.84
N PRO A 209 9.77 0.52 -18.82
CA PRO A 209 10.05 -0.25 -17.60
C PRO A 209 10.48 0.64 -16.42
N MET A 210 11.14 1.77 -16.69
CA MET A 210 11.59 2.71 -15.66
C MET A 210 10.48 3.62 -15.13
N SER A 211 9.31 3.66 -15.76
CA SER A 211 8.17 4.44 -15.31
C SER A 211 7.53 3.93 -14.02
N VAL A 212 7.74 2.64 -13.69
CA VAL A 212 7.18 2.03 -12.47
C VAL A 212 8.18 2.14 -11.32
N ARG A 213 7.86 2.95 -10.32
CA ARG A 213 8.74 3.16 -9.16
C ARG A 213 8.68 1.97 -8.19
N ILE A 214 9.84 1.47 -7.78
CA ILE A 214 9.95 0.39 -6.80
C ILE A 214 10.16 1.00 -5.42
N TYR A 215 9.30 0.63 -4.49
CA TYR A 215 9.42 0.94 -3.06
C TYR A 215 9.60 -0.36 -2.29
N HIS A 216 10.39 -0.34 -1.24
CA HIS A 216 10.56 -1.48 -0.36
C HIS A 216 10.29 -1.08 1.09
N ASN A 217 9.41 -1.82 1.75
CA ASN A 217 9.11 -1.62 3.16
C ASN A 217 10.13 -2.38 4.01
N ILE A 218 10.70 -1.69 5.02
CA ILE A 218 11.69 -2.25 5.93
C ILE A 218 11.19 -2.04 7.36
N ILE A 219 11.32 -3.05 8.18
CA ILE A 219 11.08 -2.93 9.62
C ILE A 219 12.38 -2.49 10.28
N VAL A 220 12.32 -1.41 11.03
CA VAL A 220 13.49 -0.86 11.73
C VAL A 220 13.15 -0.61 13.20
N ALA A 221 14.12 -0.80 14.07
CA ALA A 221 14.02 -0.57 15.50
C ALA A 221 15.34 0.07 16.00
N PRO A 222 15.66 1.30 15.54
CA PRO A 222 16.93 1.94 15.83
C PRO A 222 17.02 2.35 17.31
N ASP A 223 18.22 2.18 17.87
CA ASP A 223 18.58 2.65 19.22
C ASP A 223 17.71 2.12 20.37
N LEU A 224 17.04 0.97 20.15
CA LEU A 224 16.31 0.27 21.21
C LEU A 224 17.22 -0.72 21.95
N PRO A 225 16.93 -1.01 23.24
CA PRO A 225 17.49 -2.16 23.93
C PRO A 225 17.21 -3.45 23.13
N LYS A 226 18.14 -4.42 23.22
CA LYS A 226 18.08 -5.63 22.37
C LYS A 226 16.78 -6.43 22.53
N ASP A 227 16.27 -6.51 23.73
CA ASP A 227 14.99 -7.20 24.03
C ASP A 227 13.78 -6.46 23.42
N GLU A 228 13.79 -5.14 23.41
CA GLU A 228 12.76 -4.33 22.75
C GLU A 228 12.89 -4.42 21.22
N GLU A 229 14.13 -4.39 20.68
CA GLU A 229 14.39 -4.58 19.25
C GLU A 229 13.85 -5.94 18.78
N GLU A 230 14.19 -7.03 19.50
CA GLU A 230 13.71 -8.38 19.22
C GLU A 230 12.18 -8.46 19.31
N ALA A 231 11.55 -7.82 20.28
CA ALA A 231 10.10 -7.78 20.41
C ALA A 231 9.42 -7.05 19.24
N VAL A 232 9.95 -5.91 18.81
CA VAL A 232 9.41 -5.12 17.71
C VAL A 232 9.57 -5.85 16.38
N VAL A 233 10.80 -6.29 16.05
CA VAL A 233 11.11 -6.93 14.77
C VAL A 233 10.51 -8.35 14.71
N GLY A 234 10.67 -9.12 15.79
CA GLY A 234 10.14 -10.49 15.90
C GLY A 234 8.62 -10.53 15.88
N GLY A 235 7.96 -9.64 16.63
CA GLY A 235 6.49 -9.52 16.63
C GLY A 235 5.95 -9.17 15.24
N ARG A 236 6.67 -8.31 14.51
CA ARG A 236 6.30 -7.98 13.13
C ARG A 236 6.55 -9.14 12.18
N ALA A 237 7.66 -9.85 12.32
CA ALA A 237 7.96 -11.05 11.52
C ALA A 237 6.88 -12.11 11.69
N ILE A 238 6.50 -12.43 12.93
CA ILE A 238 5.43 -13.38 13.22
C ILE A 238 4.15 -13.01 12.46
N THR A 239 3.72 -11.76 12.51
CA THR A 239 2.50 -11.28 11.84
C THR A 239 2.47 -11.57 10.33
N TYR A 240 3.62 -11.66 9.68
CA TYR A 240 3.72 -11.94 8.24
C TYR A 240 3.91 -13.42 7.94
N PHE A 241 4.77 -14.12 8.70
CA PHE A 241 5.12 -15.51 8.41
C PHE A 241 4.06 -16.51 8.88
N GLU A 242 3.33 -16.16 9.91
CA GLU A 242 2.27 -17.00 10.46
C GLU A 242 1.08 -17.11 9.49
N LEU A 243 0.75 -16.08 8.73
CA LEU A 243 -0.41 -16.06 7.83
C LEU A 243 -0.26 -17.07 6.69
N PRO A 244 -1.17 -18.07 6.57
CA PRO A 244 -1.13 -19.05 5.49
C PRO A 244 -1.13 -18.40 4.11
N GLY A 245 -0.27 -18.87 3.22
CA GLY A 245 -0.08 -18.34 1.88
C GLY A 245 0.76 -17.06 1.82
N PHE A 246 0.76 -16.23 2.87
CA PHE A 246 1.52 -14.99 2.87
C PHE A 246 3.00 -15.24 3.21
N GLY A 247 3.28 -15.95 4.30
CA GLY A 247 4.63 -16.39 4.65
C GLY A 247 5.24 -17.30 3.56
N ASP A 248 4.42 -18.15 2.93
CA ASP A 248 4.86 -19.00 1.81
C ASP A 248 5.37 -18.16 0.64
N MET A 249 4.66 -17.08 0.26
CA MET A 249 5.12 -16.16 -0.79
C MET A 249 6.41 -15.42 -0.42
N ILE A 250 6.59 -15.05 0.86
CA ILE A 250 7.85 -14.42 1.30
C ILE A 250 9.01 -15.40 1.17
N VAL A 251 8.83 -16.63 1.59
CA VAL A 251 9.84 -17.68 1.48
C VAL A 251 10.19 -17.93 0.00
N GLU A 252 9.17 -18.05 -0.85
CA GLU A 252 9.32 -18.30 -2.29
C GLU A 252 10.09 -17.17 -3.01
N ILE A 253 9.70 -15.92 -2.81
CA ILE A 253 10.35 -14.77 -3.50
C ILE A 253 11.80 -14.58 -3.07
N ASN A 254 12.13 -15.01 -1.86
CA ASN A 254 13.48 -14.97 -1.33
C ASN A 254 14.32 -16.20 -1.69
N GLY A 255 13.70 -17.27 -2.19
CA GLY A 255 14.38 -18.54 -2.40
C GLY A 255 14.83 -19.21 -1.10
N TRP A 256 14.12 -18.97 0.01
CA TRP A 256 14.45 -19.55 1.31
C TRP A 256 13.90 -20.97 1.47
N ASP A 257 14.50 -21.74 2.36
CA ASP A 257 13.98 -23.05 2.78
C ASP A 257 12.71 -22.90 3.63
N LYS A 258 11.74 -23.79 3.44
CA LYS A 258 10.46 -23.74 4.15
C LYS A 258 10.50 -24.25 5.59
N SER A 259 11.54 -24.96 6.00
CA SER A 259 11.61 -25.60 7.32
C SER A 259 11.46 -24.58 8.46
N GLY A 260 12.10 -23.42 8.34
CA GLY A 260 11.96 -22.34 9.33
C GLY A 260 10.54 -21.76 9.42
N LEU A 261 9.80 -21.74 8.30
CA LEU A 261 8.40 -21.32 8.30
C LEU A 261 7.50 -22.33 9.02
N ASP A 262 7.75 -23.62 8.81
CA ASP A 262 7.02 -24.70 9.47
C ASP A 262 7.30 -24.71 10.97
N GLU A 263 8.54 -24.45 11.39
CA GLU A 263 8.92 -24.30 12.80
C GLU A 263 8.20 -23.12 13.46
N ILE A 264 8.15 -21.95 12.80
CA ILE A 264 7.41 -20.77 13.28
C ILE A 264 5.94 -21.13 13.50
N ARG A 265 5.30 -21.78 12.54
CA ARG A 265 3.87 -22.13 12.58
C ARG A 265 3.55 -23.21 13.60
N ALA A 266 4.49 -24.14 13.85
CA ALA A 266 4.35 -25.19 14.85
C ALA A 266 4.57 -24.70 16.29
N HIS A 267 5.13 -23.49 16.47
CA HIS A 267 5.48 -23.00 17.80
C HIS A 267 4.23 -22.73 18.65
N PRO A 268 4.08 -23.31 19.86
CA PRO A 268 2.84 -23.26 20.64
C PRO A 268 2.34 -21.84 20.96
N LYS A 269 3.26 -20.89 21.19
CA LYS A 269 2.90 -19.49 21.48
C LYS A 269 2.34 -18.77 20.24
N ILE A 270 2.69 -19.22 19.04
CA ILE A 270 2.26 -18.62 17.77
C ILE A 270 0.94 -19.24 17.35
N ALA A 271 0.81 -20.56 17.43
CA ALA A 271 -0.44 -21.25 17.12
C ALA A 271 -1.65 -20.75 17.93
N CYS A 272 -1.41 -20.24 19.15
CA CYS A 272 -2.47 -19.63 19.97
C CYS A 272 -2.92 -18.24 19.51
N LEU A 273 -2.11 -17.50 18.74
CA LEU A 273 -2.46 -16.15 18.30
C LEU A 273 -3.57 -16.13 17.25
N PHE A 274 -3.70 -17.20 16.46
CA PHE A 274 -4.81 -17.35 15.51
C PHE A 274 -6.19 -17.54 16.15
N LEU A 275 -6.23 -17.99 17.39
CA LEU A 275 -7.48 -18.27 18.10
C LEU A 275 -7.92 -17.14 19.03
N SER A 276 -7.14 -16.07 19.14
CA SER A 276 -7.46 -14.94 20.01
C SER A 276 -8.22 -13.85 19.25
N PRO A 277 -9.47 -13.49 19.66
CA PRO A 277 -10.27 -12.43 19.05
C PRO A 277 -9.73 -11.00 19.32
N THR A 278 -8.59 -10.88 19.97
CA THR A 278 -8.09 -9.61 20.54
C THR A 278 -6.83 -9.06 19.87
N GLN A 279 -6.70 -9.20 18.53
CA GLN A 279 -5.69 -8.43 17.79
C GLN A 279 -6.31 -7.40 16.88
#